data_a67a5a5cdc7e96c414f08363bc6d554d
#
_entry.id   a67a5a5cdc7e96c414f08363bc6d554d
#
_cell.length_a   1.000
_cell.length_b   1.000
_cell.length_c   1.000
_cell.angle_alpha   90.00
_cell.angle_beta   90.00
_cell.angle_gamma   90.00
#
_symmetry.space_group_name_H-M   'P 1'
#
loop_
_entity.id
_entity.type
_entity.pdbx_description
1 polymer ?
#
loop_
_entity_poly.entity_id
_entity_poly.type
_entity_poly.pdbx_seq_one_letter_code
_entity_poly.pdbx_strand_id
1 'polypeptide(L)'
;MAELISFLEAPPSDLGRLHRERLAWLEGTSGPIVALPSEYPDGYNVPNHHHSRSQLLHALRGVVLVTTQQGRWMVPPDHAMWIPAGIEHSVEMLGNVSMRSVYVTPDAIEGLPTGLRVVGMTDLMRSLIIEAVTLPAEPRSTGRTGLVLGLLLHEIPNLPEQPLGLPFPSDPRLAALCRRFVAAPSPHATINEWADIVGMSRRSFTRAFHRQTGLSLSTWRQQACLFAALPRLADGEPITRVALDLGYDSVPAFTTMFRRMLGTSPRGYMRGSRDNIVASKR
;
A
#
# COMPACT_ATOMS: atom_id res chain seq x y z
N MET A 1 13.80 10.36 -21.82
CA MET A 1 13.37 8.98 -22.12
C MET A 1 14.47 7.95 -21.84
N ALA A 2 15.73 8.16 -22.24
CA ALA A 2 16.82 7.21 -21.96
C ALA A 2 17.09 7.00 -20.45
N GLU A 3 16.96 8.04 -19.62
CA GLU A 3 17.17 7.96 -18.17
C GLU A 3 16.03 7.25 -17.40
N LEU A 4 14.80 7.27 -17.91
CA LEU A 4 13.66 6.56 -17.32
C LEU A 4 13.70 5.04 -17.60
N ILE A 5 14.28 4.64 -18.75
CA ILE A 5 14.47 3.23 -19.14
C ILE A 5 15.53 2.57 -18.25
N SER A 6 16.53 3.32 -17.78
CA SER A 6 17.61 2.78 -16.95
C SER A 6 17.15 2.20 -15.60
N PHE A 7 15.97 2.60 -15.10
CA PHE A 7 15.42 2.09 -13.85
C PHE A 7 14.84 0.67 -13.97
N LEU A 8 14.42 0.27 -15.15
CA LEU A 8 13.86 -1.07 -15.41
C LEU A 8 14.95 -2.15 -15.49
N GLU A 9 16.19 -1.77 -15.79
CA GLU A 9 17.32 -2.69 -16.01
C GLU A 9 18.47 -2.49 -15.01
N ALA A 10 18.29 -1.61 -14.01
CA ALA A 10 19.35 -1.26 -13.09
C ALA A 10 19.70 -2.40 -12.12
N PRO A 11 20.98 -2.64 -11.85
CA PRO A 11 21.38 -3.58 -10.82
C PRO A 11 20.92 -3.09 -9.43
N PRO A 12 20.63 -3.99 -8.48
CA PRO A 12 20.15 -3.64 -7.12
C PRO A 12 21.04 -2.62 -6.38
N SER A 13 22.35 -2.63 -6.63
CA SER A 13 23.30 -1.68 -6.04
C SER A 13 23.03 -0.21 -6.43
N ASP A 14 22.42 0.04 -7.57
CA ASP A 14 22.22 1.37 -8.13
C ASP A 14 20.84 1.96 -7.81
N LEU A 15 19.90 1.13 -7.36
CA LEU A 15 18.50 1.54 -7.12
C LEU A 15 18.37 2.73 -6.17
N GLY A 16 19.19 2.78 -5.11
CA GLY A 16 19.17 3.90 -4.16
C GLY A 16 19.64 5.23 -4.77
N ARG A 17 20.63 5.20 -5.67
CA ARG A 17 21.07 6.39 -6.42
C ARG A 17 19.99 6.82 -7.40
N LEU A 18 19.49 5.89 -8.19
CA LEU A 18 18.43 6.15 -9.17
C LEU A 18 17.14 6.66 -8.54
N HIS A 19 16.78 6.17 -7.35
CA HIS A 19 15.64 6.68 -6.61
C HIS A 19 15.81 8.16 -6.22
N ARG A 20 16.99 8.55 -5.73
CA ARG A 20 17.27 9.97 -5.40
C ARG A 20 17.27 10.87 -6.63
N GLU A 21 17.86 10.41 -7.74
CA GLU A 21 17.87 11.14 -9.01
C GLU A 21 16.43 11.34 -9.53
N ARG A 22 15.60 10.30 -9.40
CA ARG A 22 14.17 10.36 -9.78
C ARG A 22 13.37 11.34 -8.91
N LEU A 23 13.59 11.36 -7.59
CA LEU A 23 12.96 12.34 -6.72
C LEU A 23 13.37 13.76 -7.10
N ALA A 24 14.65 14.01 -7.31
CA ALA A 24 15.14 15.32 -7.74
C ALA A 24 14.53 15.76 -9.09
N TRP A 25 14.44 14.83 -10.04
CA TRP A 25 13.78 15.09 -11.32
C TRP A 25 12.29 15.37 -11.15
N LEU A 26 11.58 14.61 -10.29
CA LEU A 26 10.15 14.78 -10.03
C LEU A 26 9.83 16.17 -9.46
N GLU A 27 10.67 16.69 -8.55
CA GLU A 27 10.55 18.02 -7.97
C GLU A 27 10.74 19.15 -9.02
N GLY A 28 11.56 18.90 -10.04
CA GLY A 28 11.81 19.85 -11.12
C GLY A 28 10.86 19.75 -12.32
N THR A 29 10.00 18.71 -12.35
CA THR A 29 9.13 18.46 -13.52
C THR A 29 7.90 19.36 -13.51
N SER A 30 7.59 19.96 -14.65
CA SER A 30 6.38 20.77 -14.88
C SER A 30 5.14 19.89 -15.14
N GLY A 31 3.95 20.50 -15.04
CA GLY A 31 2.66 19.86 -15.31
C GLY A 31 2.00 19.21 -14.09
N PRO A 32 0.67 19.02 -14.13
CA PRO A 32 -0.13 18.61 -12.97
C PRO A 32 0.00 17.14 -12.61
N ILE A 33 0.44 16.28 -13.57
CA ILE A 33 0.48 14.82 -13.39
C ILE A 33 1.66 14.20 -14.14
N VAL A 34 2.31 13.24 -13.49
CA VAL A 34 3.42 12.43 -14.04
C VAL A 34 3.22 10.99 -13.65
N ALA A 35 3.43 10.05 -14.57
CA ALA A 35 3.37 8.62 -14.31
C ALA A 35 4.73 7.96 -14.57
N LEU A 36 5.20 7.13 -13.62
CA LEU A 36 6.52 6.51 -13.66
C LEU A 36 6.45 5.00 -13.39
N PRO A 37 7.10 4.17 -14.22
CA PRO A 37 7.30 2.76 -13.95
C PRO A 37 8.54 2.54 -13.07
N SER A 38 8.52 1.48 -12.24
CA SER A 38 9.68 1.03 -11.46
C SER A 38 9.63 -0.47 -11.25
N GLU A 39 10.78 -1.13 -11.30
CA GLU A 39 10.93 -2.53 -10.96
C GLU A 39 11.86 -2.66 -9.75
N TYR A 40 11.45 -3.42 -8.75
CA TYR A 40 12.21 -3.62 -7.54
C TYR A 40 12.33 -5.10 -7.22
N PRO A 41 13.52 -5.57 -6.76
CA PRO A 41 13.68 -6.93 -6.28
C PRO A 41 13.00 -7.13 -4.93
N ASP A 42 12.78 -8.40 -4.58
CA ASP A 42 12.30 -8.79 -3.25
C ASP A 42 13.18 -8.23 -2.13
N GLY A 43 12.55 -7.81 -1.03
CA GLY A 43 13.22 -7.27 0.14
C GLY A 43 13.83 -5.87 -0.03
N TYR A 44 13.73 -5.24 -1.22
CA TYR A 44 14.22 -3.88 -1.40
C TYR A 44 13.44 -2.89 -0.55
N ASN A 45 14.15 -1.98 0.10
CA ASN A 45 13.56 -0.93 0.93
C ASN A 45 13.93 0.44 0.35
N VAL A 46 12.91 1.22 -0.01
CA VAL A 46 13.06 2.66 -0.27
C VAL A 46 13.07 3.38 1.06
N PRO A 47 14.18 4.07 1.41
CA PRO A 47 14.30 4.77 2.68
C PRO A 47 13.22 5.83 2.87
N ASN A 48 13.09 6.33 4.12
CA ASN A 48 12.15 7.40 4.44
C ASN A 48 12.44 8.64 3.59
N HIS A 49 11.40 9.12 2.91
CA HIS A 49 11.45 10.28 2.02
C HIS A 49 10.06 10.93 1.93
N HIS A 50 10.00 12.09 1.32
CA HIS A 50 8.77 12.78 0.93
C HIS A 50 8.95 13.45 -0.42
N HIS A 51 7.87 13.90 -1.02
CA HIS A 51 7.85 14.67 -2.27
C HIS A 51 6.71 15.70 -2.24
N SER A 52 6.86 16.76 -3.04
CA SER A 52 5.90 17.89 -3.14
C SER A 52 4.59 17.51 -3.84
N ARG A 53 4.54 16.36 -4.50
CA ARG A 53 3.37 15.82 -5.20
C ARG A 53 2.68 14.74 -4.38
N SER A 54 1.37 14.64 -4.48
CA SER A 54 0.64 13.46 -4.02
C SER A 54 0.96 12.27 -4.91
N GLN A 55 0.96 11.06 -4.37
CA GLN A 55 1.29 9.84 -5.11
C GLN A 55 0.14 8.83 -5.05
N LEU A 56 -0.27 8.31 -6.21
CA LEU A 56 -1.01 7.06 -6.30
C LEU A 56 -0.03 5.94 -6.64
N LEU A 57 0.31 5.12 -5.64
CA LEU A 57 1.25 4.03 -5.75
C LEU A 57 0.48 2.74 -6.04
N HIS A 58 0.72 2.13 -7.21
CA HIS A 58 0.10 0.87 -7.63
C HIS A 58 1.16 -0.18 -7.96
N ALA A 59 0.96 -1.43 -7.53
CA ALA A 59 1.79 -2.57 -7.90
C ALA A 59 1.02 -3.50 -8.83
N LEU A 60 1.54 -3.70 -10.06
CA LEU A 60 1.02 -4.70 -10.99
C LEU A 60 1.34 -6.12 -10.51
N ARG A 61 2.47 -6.28 -9.82
CA ARG A 61 2.98 -7.54 -9.27
C ARG A 61 3.72 -7.27 -7.97
N GLY A 62 3.75 -8.27 -7.08
CA GLY A 62 4.32 -8.17 -5.75
C GLY A 62 3.39 -7.42 -4.78
N VAL A 63 3.82 -7.26 -3.56
CA VAL A 63 3.10 -6.52 -2.52
C VAL A 63 3.98 -5.40 -2.01
N VAL A 64 3.42 -4.23 -1.80
CA VAL A 64 4.14 -3.08 -1.27
C VAL A 64 3.65 -2.78 0.14
N LEU A 65 4.59 -2.56 1.06
CA LEU A 65 4.31 -2.13 2.41
C LEU A 65 4.81 -0.70 2.59
N VAL A 66 3.88 0.23 2.79
CA VAL A 66 4.19 1.64 3.04
C VAL A 66 4.12 1.91 4.54
N THR A 67 5.16 2.52 5.10
CA THR A 67 5.21 2.90 6.53
C THR A 67 5.34 4.41 6.65
N THR A 68 4.54 5.01 7.52
CA THR A 68 4.59 6.44 7.89
C THR A 68 4.54 6.58 9.40
N GLN A 69 4.62 7.80 9.91
CA GLN A 69 4.39 8.07 11.34
C GLN A 69 2.94 7.74 11.78
N GLN A 70 1.98 7.77 10.84
CA GLN A 70 0.55 7.53 11.10
C GLN A 70 0.16 6.05 11.08
N GLY A 71 1.05 5.16 10.59
CA GLY A 71 0.75 3.73 10.52
C GLY A 71 1.50 2.99 9.41
N ARG A 72 0.95 1.82 9.07
CA ARG A 72 1.42 0.97 7.96
C ARG A 72 0.25 0.65 7.04
N TRP A 73 0.54 0.60 5.75
CA TRP A 73 -0.43 0.28 4.71
C TRP A 73 0.14 -0.78 3.79
N MET A 74 -0.67 -1.77 3.48
CA MET A 74 -0.30 -2.82 2.54
C MET A 74 -1.03 -2.61 1.23
N VAL A 75 -0.28 -2.66 0.13
CA VAL A 75 -0.76 -2.48 -1.23
C VAL A 75 -0.51 -3.77 -2.01
N PRO A 76 -1.45 -4.73 -1.98
CA PRO A 76 -1.37 -5.92 -2.82
C PRO A 76 -1.72 -5.59 -4.28
N PRO A 77 -1.49 -6.51 -5.23
CA PRO A 77 -2.03 -6.40 -6.58
C PRO A 77 -3.54 -6.09 -6.56
N ASP A 78 -4.02 -5.39 -7.55
CA ASP A 78 -5.41 -4.88 -7.66
C ASP A 78 -5.79 -3.75 -6.68
N HIS A 79 -4.79 -3.21 -5.97
CA HIS A 79 -4.96 -2.06 -5.08
C HIS A 79 -3.93 -0.97 -5.40
N ALA A 80 -4.21 0.23 -4.93
CA ALA A 80 -3.25 1.33 -4.92
C ALA A 80 -3.30 2.06 -3.57
N MET A 81 -2.23 2.77 -3.25
CA MET A 81 -2.21 3.64 -2.09
C MET A 81 -2.15 5.10 -2.54
N TRP A 82 -3.04 5.91 -2.01
CA TRP A 82 -2.94 7.36 -2.11
C TRP A 82 -2.13 7.91 -0.95
N ILE A 83 -1.07 8.64 -1.28
CA ILE A 83 -0.16 9.31 -0.34
C ILE A 83 -0.22 10.81 -0.64
N PRO A 84 -0.81 11.64 0.24
CA PRO A 84 -0.81 13.08 0.05
C PRO A 84 0.60 13.68 0.01
N ALA A 85 0.74 14.81 -0.67
CA ALA A 85 1.99 15.57 -0.75
C ALA A 85 2.58 15.88 0.63
N GLY A 86 3.91 15.83 0.76
CA GLY A 86 4.63 16.14 1.99
C GLY A 86 4.62 15.06 3.08
N ILE A 87 3.90 13.95 2.88
CA ILE A 87 3.88 12.86 3.86
C ILE A 87 5.18 12.06 3.78
N GLU A 88 5.94 12.05 4.87
CA GLU A 88 7.11 11.20 5.01
C GLU A 88 6.73 9.71 5.05
N HIS A 89 7.36 8.92 4.19
CA HIS A 89 7.09 7.49 4.08
C HIS A 89 8.31 6.69 3.61
N SER A 90 8.37 5.43 4.02
CA SER A 90 9.27 4.41 3.49
C SER A 90 8.46 3.32 2.82
N VAL A 91 9.09 2.61 1.87
CA VAL A 91 8.41 1.59 1.07
C VAL A 91 9.22 0.32 1.03
N GLU A 92 8.66 -0.78 1.53
CA GLU A 92 9.25 -2.11 1.54
C GLU A 92 8.60 -2.99 0.48
N MET A 93 9.40 -3.70 -0.30
CA MET A 93 8.96 -4.59 -1.36
C MET A 93 8.88 -6.02 -0.84
N LEU A 94 7.72 -6.65 -1.00
CA LEU A 94 7.48 -8.04 -0.64
C LEU A 94 7.25 -8.84 -1.92
N GLY A 95 8.23 -9.67 -2.29
CA GLY A 95 8.37 -10.25 -3.61
C GLY A 95 8.95 -9.27 -4.64
N ASN A 96 9.16 -9.72 -5.87
CA ASN A 96 9.54 -8.84 -6.97
C ASN A 96 8.37 -7.93 -7.32
N VAL A 97 8.55 -6.61 -7.19
CA VAL A 97 7.50 -5.61 -7.37
C VAL A 97 7.64 -4.88 -8.68
N SER A 98 6.58 -4.93 -9.49
CA SER A 98 6.41 -4.09 -10.69
C SER A 98 5.48 -2.94 -10.34
N MET A 99 6.05 -1.77 -10.06
CA MET A 99 5.33 -0.59 -9.57
C MET A 99 5.00 0.37 -10.69
N ARG A 100 3.84 0.99 -10.59
CA ARG A 100 3.38 2.10 -11.44
C ARG A 100 2.89 3.21 -10.52
N SER A 101 3.65 4.28 -10.45
CA SER A 101 3.32 5.44 -9.60
C SER A 101 2.84 6.60 -10.44
N VAL A 102 1.75 7.21 -10.00
CA VAL A 102 1.24 8.48 -10.56
C VAL A 102 1.44 9.57 -9.52
N TYR A 103 2.12 10.63 -9.91
CA TYR A 103 2.42 11.79 -9.08
C TYR A 103 1.59 12.98 -9.54
N VAL A 104 0.88 13.61 -8.61
CA VAL A 104 -0.13 14.65 -8.88
C VAL A 104 0.16 15.86 -8.02
N THR A 105 0.17 17.08 -8.63
CA THR A 105 0.27 18.31 -7.83
C THR A 105 -0.97 18.48 -6.97
N PRO A 106 -0.87 19.04 -5.75
CA PRO A 106 -2.02 19.16 -4.83
C PRO A 106 -3.19 19.98 -5.39
N ASP A 107 -2.92 20.87 -6.33
CA ASP A 107 -3.85 21.77 -7.00
C ASP A 107 -4.31 21.31 -8.39
N ALA A 108 -3.95 20.08 -8.79
CA ALA A 108 -4.27 19.56 -10.13
C ALA A 108 -5.77 19.52 -10.44
N ILE A 109 -6.58 19.13 -9.45
CA ILE A 109 -8.05 19.17 -9.48
C ILE A 109 -8.59 19.38 -8.05
N GLU A 110 -9.84 19.85 -7.97
CA GLU A 110 -10.58 19.86 -6.71
C GLU A 110 -10.98 18.44 -6.28
N GLY A 111 -11.09 18.21 -4.98
CA GLY A 111 -11.57 16.94 -4.41
C GLY A 111 -10.53 15.82 -4.31
N LEU A 112 -9.25 16.09 -4.55
CA LEU A 112 -8.20 15.10 -4.24
C LEU A 112 -8.24 14.70 -2.76
N PRO A 113 -8.04 13.41 -2.45
CA PRO A 113 -8.07 12.96 -1.06
C PRO A 113 -6.97 13.60 -0.22
N THR A 114 -7.31 14.08 0.98
CA THR A 114 -6.38 14.73 1.91
C THR A 114 -5.70 13.78 2.89
N GLY A 115 -6.18 12.54 3.01
CA GLY A 115 -5.67 11.52 3.92
C GLY A 115 -5.05 10.32 3.21
N LEU A 116 -4.16 9.62 3.92
CA LEU A 116 -3.62 8.33 3.51
C LEU A 116 -4.74 7.29 3.39
N ARG A 117 -4.82 6.58 2.27
CA ARG A 117 -5.80 5.50 2.07
C ARG A 117 -5.32 4.48 1.06
N VAL A 118 -5.71 3.22 1.25
CA VAL A 118 -5.61 2.19 0.22
C VAL A 118 -6.94 2.15 -0.53
N VAL A 119 -6.87 2.02 -1.84
CA VAL A 119 -8.04 2.03 -2.74
C VAL A 119 -8.00 0.80 -3.65
N GLY A 120 -9.19 0.30 -3.99
CA GLY A 120 -9.33 -0.74 -5.00
C GLY A 120 -9.13 -0.18 -6.41
N MET A 121 -8.45 -0.94 -7.26
CA MET A 121 -8.21 -0.57 -8.65
C MET A 121 -9.36 -1.04 -9.54
N THR A 122 -9.98 -0.11 -10.27
CA THR A 122 -10.90 -0.45 -11.35
C THR A 122 -10.11 -0.85 -12.61
N ASP A 123 -10.72 -1.63 -13.50
CA ASP A 123 -10.10 -1.99 -14.79
C ASP A 123 -9.77 -0.75 -15.64
N LEU A 124 -10.64 0.28 -15.59
CA LEU A 124 -10.39 1.56 -16.24
C LEU A 124 -9.13 2.23 -15.68
N MET A 125 -9.06 2.39 -14.34
CA MET A 125 -7.90 3.05 -13.71
C MET A 125 -6.59 2.32 -13.98
N ARG A 126 -6.61 0.97 -13.92
CA ARG A 126 -5.47 0.13 -14.28
C ARG A 126 -4.99 0.41 -15.72
N SER A 127 -5.93 0.42 -16.68
CA SER A 127 -5.60 0.67 -18.09
C SER A 127 -5.04 2.07 -18.30
N LEU A 128 -5.61 3.07 -17.61
CA LEU A 128 -5.12 4.46 -17.68
C LEU A 128 -3.70 4.59 -17.11
N ILE A 129 -3.38 3.94 -16.00
CA ILE A 129 -2.03 3.99 -15.40
C ILE A 129 -1.01 3.29 -16.32
N ILE A 130 -1.36 2.11 -16.88
CA ILE A 130 -0.48 1.39 -17.81
C ILE A 130 -0.19 2.25 -19.04
N GLU A 131 -1.18 2.93 -19.58
CA GLU A 131 -0.98 3.86 -20.70
C GLU A 131 -0.16 5.09 -20.27
N ALA A 132 -0.47 5.69 -19.14
CA ALA A 132 0.17 6.92 -18.67
C ALA A 132 1.69 6.79 -18.48
N VAL A 133 2.18 5.62 -18.03
CA VAL A 133 3.62 5.39 -17.86
C VAL A 133 4.40 5.26 -19.19
N THR A 134 3.70 5.13 -20.33
CA THR A 134 4.30 5.11 -21.66
C THR A 134 4.37 6.49 -22.29
N LEU A 135 3.66 7.47 -21.72
CA LEU A 135 3.62 8.83 -22.23
C LEU A 135 4.94 9.57 -21.97
N PRO A 136 5.28 10.61 -22.77
CA PRO A 136 6.43 11.45 -22.49
C PRO A 136 6.35 12.07 -21.09
N ALA A 137 7.49 12.25 -20.43
CA ALA A 137 7.57 12.82 -19.09
C ALA A 137 7.02 14.26 -18.97
N GLU A 138 7.07 15.02 -20.08
CA GLU A 138 6.40 16.33 -20.21
C GLU A 138 5.29 16.21 -21.27
N PRO A 139 4.15 15.66 -20.90
CA PRO A 139 3.08 15.44 -21.85
C PRO A 139 2.43 16.76 -22.25
N ARG A 140 2.18 16.95 -23.53
CA ARG A 140 1.31 18.04 -23.98
C ARG A 140 -0.08 17.81 -23.43
N SER A 141 -0.66 18.86 -22.84
CA SER A 141 -2.02 18.80 -22.23
C SER A 141 -3.16 18.69 -23.26
N THR A 142 -2.83 18.45 -24.54
CA THR A 142 -3.77 18.42 -25.66
C THR A 142 -3.80 17.06 -26.36
N GLY A 143 -4.89 16.78 -27.05
CA GLY A 143 -5.09 15.53 -27.78
C GLY A 143 -5.27 14.30 -26.86
N ARG A 144 -4.95 13.11 -27.39
CA ARG A 144 -5.15 11.83 -26.68
C ARG A 144 -4.42 11.79 -25.32
N THR A 145 -3.21 12.33 -25.25
CA THR A 145 -2.41 12.39 -24.01
C THR A 145 -3.14 13.18 -22.91
N GLY A 146 -3.64 14.37 -23.25
CA GLY A 146 -4.40 15.20 -22.31
C GLY A 146 -5.69 14.52 -21.84
N LEU A 147 -6.39 13.80 -22.73
CA LEU A 147 -7.59 13.04 -22.37
C LEU A 147 -7.29 11.87 -21.41
N VAL A 148 -6.24 11.10 -21.66
CA VAL A 148 -5.82 9.99 -20.78
C VAL A 148 -5.46 10.51 -19.39
N LEU A 149 -4.61 11.55 -19.31
CA LEU A 149 -4.18 12.10 -18.02
C LEU A 149 -5.32 12.82 -17.29
N GLY A 150 -6.17 13.55 -18.03
CA GLY A 150 -7.36 14.21 -17.46
C GLY A 150 -8.34 13.20 -16.87
N LEU A 151 -8.66 12.12 -17.59
CA LEU A 151 -9.53 11.06 -17.07
C LEU A 151 -8.92 10.38 -15.85
N LEU A 152 -7.61 10.05 -15.90
CA LEU A 152 -6.90 9.47 -14.75
C LEU A 152 -7.01 10.35 -13.51
N LEU A 153 -6.83 11.68 -13.63
CA LEU A 153 -6.98 12.62 -12.53
C LEU A 153 -8.39 12.58 -11.93
N HIS A 154 -9.43 12.59 -12.77
CA HIS A 154 -10.82 12.59 -12.31
C HIS A 154 -11.28 11.25 -11.72
N GLU A 155 -10.62 10.13 -12.05
CA GLU A 155 -10.91 8.82 -11.45
C GLU A 155 -10.34 8.67 -10.03
N ILE A 156 -9.23 9.34 -9.69
CA ILE A 156 -8.58 9.20 -8.36
C ILE A 156 -9.54 9.41 -7.18
N PRO A 157 -10.35 10.49 -7.11
CA PRO A 157 -11.27 10.71 -5.99
C PRO A 157 -12.38 9.65 -5.88
N ASN A 158 -12.70 8.96 -6.98
CA ASN A 158 -13.80 8.00 -7.08
C ASN A 158 -13.38 6.55 -6.76
N LEU A 159 -12.09 6.28 -6.56
CA LEU A 159 -11.61 4.94 -6.25
C LEU A 159 -12.14 4.46 -4.89
N PRO A 160 -12.68 3.23 -4.79
CA PRO A 160 -13.26 2.69 -3.57
C PRO A 160 -12.19 2.47 -2.50
N GLU A 161 -12.35 3.07 -1.33
CA GLU A 161 -11.44 2.86 -0.19
C GLU A 161 -11.51 1.42 0.32
N GLN A 162 -10.33 0.86 0.67
CA GLN A 162 -10.18 -0.51 1.14
C GLN A 162 -9.55 -0.55 2.55
N PRO A 163 -9.99 -1.46 3.43
CA PRO A 163 -9.52 -1.54 4.81
C PRO A 163 -8.14 -2.20 4.94
N LEU A 164 -7.17 -1.76 4.14
CA LEU A 164 -5.78 -2.24 4.12
C LEU A 164 -4.82 -1.25 4.81
N GLY A 165 -5.36 -0.37 5.64
CA GLY A 165 -4.60 0.53 6.50
C GLY A 165 -4.51 -0.03 7.93
N LEU A 166 -3.34 0.07 8.55
CA LEU A 166 -3.10 -0.25 9.94
C LEU A 166 -2.65 1.00 10.68
N PRO A 167 -3.58 1.93 11.01
CA PRO A 167 -3.25 3.19 11.64
C PRO A 167 -2.68 2.96 13.04
N PHE A 168 -1.65 3.73 13.40
CA PHE A 168 -1.09 3.72 14.74
C PHE A 168 -1.70 4.86 15.57
N PRO A 169 -2.00 4.59 16.87
CA PRO A 169 -2.43 5.65 17.78
C PRO A 169 -1.35 6.72 17.93
N SER A 170 -1.76 7.97 18.17
CA SER A 170 -0.84 9.07 18.46
C SER A 170 -0.26 9.01 19.88
N ASP A 171 -0.92 8.32 20.83
CA ASP A 171 -0.37 8.04 22.16
C ASP A 171 0.82 7.08 22.03
N PRO A 172 2.04 7.49 22.48
CA PRO A 172 3.26 6.67 22.31
C PRO A 172 3.18 5.29 22.96
N ARG A 173 2.44 5.14 24.06
CA ARG A 173 2.28 3.87 24.78
C ARG A 173 1.40 2.91 23.97
N LEU A 174 0.28 3.42 23.44
CA LEU A 174 -0.60 2.65 22.57
C LEU A 174 0.11 2.29 21.26
N ALA A 175 0.85 3.23 20.67
CA ALA A 175 1.64 2.98 19.46
C ALA A 175 2.74 1.92 19.68
N ALA A 176 3.38 1.90 20.85
CA ALA A 176 4.37 0.88 21.19
C ALA A 176 3.74 -0.53 21.27
N LEU A 177 2.53 -0.65 21.85
CA LEU A 177 1.78 -1.92 21.83
C LEU A 177 1.45 -2.37 20.41
N CYS A 178 0.98 -1.45 19.57
CA CYS A 178 0.70 -1.74 18.16
C CYS A 178 1.95 -2.23 17.43
N ARG A 179 3.09 -1.56 17.57
CA ARG A 179 4.35 -1.99 16.96
C ARG A 179 4.79 -3.37 17.45
N ARG A 180 4.68 -3.63 18.76
CA ARG A 180 4.99 -4.96 19.32
C ARG A 180 4.09 -6.05 18.74
N PHE A 181 2.80 -5.76 18.61
CA PHE A 181 1.84 -6.70 18.02
C PHE A 181 2.14 -6.97 16.54
N VAL A 182 2.47 -5.94 15.76
CA VAL A 182 2.83 -6.10 14.33
C VAL A 182 4.08 -6.95 14.15
N ALA A 183 5.05 -6.87 15.06
CA ALA A 183 6.25 -7.69 15.02
C ALA A 183 5.97 -9.18 15.32
N ALA A 184 4.94 -9.49 16.12
CA ALA A 184 4.52 -10.85 16.47
C ALA A 184 2.99 -10.92 16.61
N PRO A 185 2.23 -10.95 15.51
CA PRO A 185 0.78 -10.94 15.55
C PRO A 185 0.22 -12.20 16.20
N SER A 186 -0.74 -12.04 17.13
CA SER A 186 -1.45 -13.14 17.78
C SER A 186 -2.91 -12.75 18.02
N PRO A 187 -3.89 -13.59 17.66
CA PRO A 187 -5.30 -13.33 17.91
C PRO A 187 -5.66 -13.43 19.40
N HIS A 188 -4.82 -14.06 20.24
CA HIS A 188 -5.12 -14.33 21.62
C HIS A 188 -4.87 -13.17 22.60
N ALA A 189 -4.11 -12.13 22.19
CA ALA A 189 -3.91 -10.94 23.02
C ALA A 189 -5.25 -10.27 23.36
N THR A 190 -5.59 -10.17 24.63
CA THR A 190 -6.89 -9.64 25.08
C THR A 190 -6.86 -8.12 25.24
N ILE A 191 -8.04 -7.49 25.19
CA ILE A 191 -8.18 -6.07 25.42
C ILE A 191 -7.80 -5.69 26.86
N ASN A 192 -8.04 -6.59 27.84
CA ASN A 192 -7.69 -6.36 29.24
C ASN A 192 -6.18 -6.29 29.40
N GLU A 193 -5.43 -7.27 28.82
CA GLU A 193 -3.97 -7.24 28.86
C GLU A 193 -3.39 -5.95 28.26
N TRP A 194 -3.93 -5.49 27.12
CA TRP A 194 -3.48 -4.24 26.51
C TRP A 194 -3.78 -3.03 27.40
N ALA A 195 -4.98 -2.98 27.99
CA ALA A 195 -5.38 -1.89 28.90
C ALA A 195 -4.50 -1.86 30.14
N ASP A 196 -4.22 -3.03 30.74
CA ASP A 196 -3.38 -3.17 31.94
C ASP A 196 -1.94 -2.71 31.69
N ILE A 197 -1.34 -3.11 30.54
CA ILE A 197 0.02 -2.69 30.16
C ILE A 197 0.17 -1.16 30.09
N VAL A 198 -0.87 -0.44 29.63
CA VAL A 198 -0.81 1.03 29.52
C VAL A 198 -1.42 1.76 30.74
N GLY A 199 -1.82 1.02 31.78
CA GLY A 199 -2.40 1.58 32.99
C GLY A 199 -3.77 2.22 32.77
N MET A 200 -4.61 1.67 31.90
CA MET A 200 -5.94 2.17 31.59
C MET A 200 -7.04 1.17 31.99
N SER A 201 -8.21 1.67 32.36
CA SER A 201 -9.39 0.81 32.39
C SER A 201 -9.76 0.36 30.97
N ARG A 202 -10.36 -0.83 30.83
CA ARG A 202 -10.85 -1.34 29.55
C ARG A 202 -11.70 -0.31 28.78
N ARG A 203 -12.58 0.41 29.48
CA ARG A 203 -13.45 1.45 28.90
C ARG A 203 -12.64 2.62 28.34
N SER A 204 -11.67 3.11 29.12
CA SER A 204 -10.80 4.22 28.72
C SER A 204 -9.93 3.82 27.53
N PHE A 205 -9.34 2.63 27.56
CA PHE A 205 -8.56 2.06 26.48
C PHE A 205 -9.38 1.98 25.18
N THR A 206 -10.54 1.32 25.21
CA THR A 206 -11.40 1.16 24.03
C THR A 206 -11.73 2.50 23.37
N ARG A 207 -12.11 3.48 24.19
CA ARG A 207 -12.46 4.82 23.69
C ARG A 207 -11.25 5.56 23.11
N ALA A 208 -10.11 5.51 23.79
CA ALA A 208 -8.88 6.16 23.33
C ALA A 208 -8.38 5.53 22.04
N PHE A 209 -8.33 4.20 21.98
CA PHE A 209 -7.89 3.45 20.81
C PHE A 209 -8.76 3.74 19.59
N HIS A 210 -10.09 3.62 19.72
CA HIS A 210 -11.03 3.91 18.64
C HIS A 210 -10.94 5.37 18.15
N ARG A 211 -10.87 6.33 19.08
CA ARG A 211 -10.74 7.75 18.72
C ARG A 211 -9.48 8.05 17.91
N GLN A 212 -8.35 7.36 18.19
CA GLN A 212 -7.06 7.64 17.59
C GLN A 212 -6.81 6.82 16.31
N THR A 213 -7.43 5.65 16.18
CA THR A 213 -7.23 4.77 15.02
C THR A 213 -8.43 4.69 14.07
N GLY A 214 -9.61 5.14 14.53
CA GLY A 214 -10.88 4.90 13.83
C GLY A 214 -11.39 3.45 13.90
N LEU A 215 -10.62 2.53 14.52
CA LEU A 215 -10.90 1.09 14.51
C LEU A 215 -11.15 0.54 15.91
N SER A 216 -11.96 -0.52 16.02
CA SER A 216 -11.94 -1.34 17.21
C SER A 216 -10.61 -2.10 17.31
N LEU A 217 -10.15 -2.42 18.53
CA LEU A 217 -8.94 -3.23 18.72
C LEU A 217 -9.05 -4.58 18.01
N SER A 218 -10.22 -5.20 18.00
CA SER A 218 -10.46 -6.47 17.31
C SER A 218 -10.26 -6.35 15.81
N THR A 219 -10.84 -5.31 15.18
CA THR A 219 -10.69 -5.05 13.74
C THR A 219 -9.22 -4.75 13.41
N TRP A 220 -8.58 -3.88 14.20
CA TRP A 220 -7.18 -3.52 14.03
C TRP A 220 -6.25 -4.75 14.09
N ARG A 221 -6.47 -5.64 15.07
CA ARG A 221 -5.68 -6.89 15.20
C ARG A 221 -5.88 -7.83 14.03
N GLN A 222 -7.10 -7.94 13.52
CA GLN A 222 -7.38 -8.77 12.33
C GLN A 222 -6.67 -8.23 11.09
N GLN A 223 -6.63 -6.91 10.92
CA GLN A 223 -5.84 -6.28 9.86
C GLN A 223 -4.34 -6.55 10.03
N ALA A 224 -3.82 -6.46 11.25
CA ALA A 224 -2.42 -6.79 11.51
C ALA A 224 -2.07 -8.26 11.21
N CYS A 225 -2.96 -9.21 11.56
CA CYS A 225 -2.80 -10.61 11.18
C CYS A 225 -2.88 -10.80 9.65
N LEU A 226 -3.75 -10.07 8.98
CA LEU A 226 -3.84 -10.10 7.52
C LEU A 226 -2.53 -9.60 6.88
N PHE A 227 -1.97 -8.51 7.38
CA PHE A 227 -0.69 -7.96 6.90
C PHE A 227 0.46 -8.96 7.06
N ALA A 228 0.49 -9.73 8.14
CA ALA A 228 1.46 -10.78 8.33
C ALA A 228 1.20 -12.01 7.44
N ALA A 229 -0.06 -12.28 7.07
CA ALA A 229 -0.43 -13.42 6.25
C ALA A 229 -0.13 -13.22 4.76
N LEU A 230 -0.40 -12.02 4.22
CA LEU A 230 -0.38 -11.78 2.78
C LEU A 230 0.98 -12.03 2.13
N PRO A 231 2.13 -11.56 2.67
CA PRO A 231 3.44 -11.87 2.12
C PRO A 231 3.71 -13.37 2.08
N ARG A 232 3.46 -14.06 3.19
CA ARG A 232 3.68 -15.51 3.34
C ARG A 232 2.85 -16.33 2.33
N LEU A 233 1.61 -15.91 2.10
CA LEU A 233 0.74 -16.51 1.09
C LEU A 233 1.23 -16.22 -0.33
N ALA A 234 1.73 -15.02 -0.59
CA ALA A 234 2.32 -14.64 -1.87
C ALA A 234 3.58 -15.48 -2.18
N ASP A 235 4.38 -15.78 -1.16
CA ASP A 235 5.56 -16.68 -1.24
C ASP A 235 5.18 -18.17 -1.38
N GLY A 236 3.88 -18.48 -1.38
CA GLY A 236 3.37 -19.83 -1.58
C GLY A 236 3.34 -20.70 -0.32
N GLU A 237 3.48 -20.12 0.88
CA GLU A 237 3.33 -20.89 2.12
C GLU A 237 1.92 -21.51 2.23
N PRO A 238 1.80 -22.73 2.74
CA PRO A 238 0.51 -23.38 2.93
C PRO A 238 -0.42 -22.59 3.83
N ILE A 239 -1.66 -22.37 3.40
CA ILE A 239 -2.70 -21.63 4.17
C ILE A 239 -2.83 -22.18 5.60
N THR A 240 -2.74 -23.51 5.75
CA THR A 240 -2.80 -24.18 7.06
C THR A 240 -1.69 -23.71 7.99
N ARG A 241 -0.46 -23.65 7.50
CA ARG A 241 0.69 -23.20 8.28
C ARG A 241 0.55 -21.74 8.67
N VAL A 242 0.23 -20.87 7.70
CA VAL A 242 0.04 -19.43 7.94
C VAL A 242 -1.05 -19.18 8.99
N ALA A 243 -2.18 -19.89 8.89
CA ALA A 243 -3.28 -19.76 9.85
C ALA A 243 -2.87 -20.15 11.28
N LEU A 244 -2.21 -21.31 11.43
CA LEU A 244 -1.78 -21.84 12.75
C LEU A 244 -0.69 -20.94 13.37
N ASP A 245 0.32 -20.54 12.60
CA ASP A 245 1.41 -19.67 13.09
C ASP A 245 0.90 -18.28 13.52
N LEU A 246 -0.15 -17.77 12.87
CA LEU A 246 -0.83 -16.55 13.30
C LEU A 246 -1.80 -16.78 14.48
N GLY A 247 -1.84 -18.01 15.01
CA GLY A 247 -2.58 -18.39 16.21
C GLY A 247 -4.10 -18.54 15.99
N TYR A 248 -4.56 -18.82 14.78
CA TYR A 248 -5.95 -19.18 14.54
C TYR A 248 -6.21 -20.63 14.92
N ASP A 249 -7.30 -20.89 15.64
CA ASP A 249 -7.68 -22.25 16.10
C ASP A 249 -7.98 -23.18 14.93
N SER A 250 -8.30 -22.64 13.75
CA SER A 250 -8.58 -23.44 12.57
C SER A 250 -8.44 -22.65 11.26
N VAL A 251 -8.17 -23.36 10.17
CA VAL A 251 -8.16 -22.79 8.81
C VAL A 251 -9.49 -22.16 8.42
N PRO A 252 -10.67 -22.72 8.75
CA PRO A 252 -11.95 -22.07 8.54
C PRO A 252 -12.09 -20.70 9.23
N ALA A 253 -11.63 -20.56 10.49
CA ALA A 253 -11.67 -19.30 11.21
C ALA A 253 -10.80 -18.23 10.52
N PHE A 254 -9.59 -18.57 10.12
CA PHE A 254 -8.70 -17.72 9.33
C PHE A 254 -9.34 -17.35 7.98
N THR A 255 -9.89 -18.32 7.25
CA THR A 255 -10.55 -18.10 5.95
C THR A 255 -11.75 -17.15 6.06
N THR A 256 -12.53 -17.25 7.13
CA THR A 256 -13.68 -16.37 7.39
C THR A 256 -13.21 -14.94 7.65
N MET A 257 -12.17 -14.74 8.46
CA MET A 257 -11.56 -13.44 8.68
C MET A 257 -11.04 -12.86 7.36
N PHE A 258 -10.28 -13.64 6.61
CA PHE A 258 -9.67 -13.22 5.34
C PHE A 258 -10.72 -12.79 4.31
N ARG A 259 -11.81 -13.57 4.15
CA ARG A 259 -12.93 -13.19 3.27
C ARG A 259 -13.61 -11.91 3.70
N ARG A 260 -13.83 -11.73 5.00
CA ARG A 260 -14.45 -10.52 5.52
C ARG A 260 -13.61 -9.27 5.22
N MET A 261 -12.29 -9.40 5.24
CA MET A 261 -11.36 -8.29 5.04
C MET A 261 -11.10 -7.97 3.57
N LEU A 262 -11.02 -8.99 2.71
CA LEU A 262 -10.61 -8.85 1.30
C LEU A 262 -11.68 -9.27 0.29
N GLY A 263 -12.87 -9.66 0.73
CA GLY A 263 -13.96 -10.11 -0.17
C GLY A 263 -13.74 -11.49 -0.81
N THR A 264 -12.53 -12.04 -0.75
CA THR A 264 -12.15 -13.32 -1.37
C THR A 264 -11.50 -14.27 -0.38
N SER A 265 -11.46 -15.59 -0.69
CA SER A 265 -10.73 -16.55 0.13
C SER A 265 -9.21 -16.47 -0.09
N PRO A 266 -8.38 -16.95 0.89
CA PRO A 266 -6.93 -17.02 0.70
C PRO A 266 -6.53 -17.76 -0.59
N ARG A 267 -7.23 -18.87 -0.91
CA ARG A 267 -6.99 -19.63 -2.14
C ARG A 267 -7.39 -18.85 -3.39
N GLY A 268 -8.49 -18.10 -3.36
CA GLY A 268 -8.91 -17.22 -4.46
C GLY A 268 -7.91 -16.09 -4.70
N TYR A 269 -7.45 -15.46 -3.64
CA TYR A 269 -6.43 -14.42 -3.66
C TYR A 269 -5.14 -14.92 -4.32
N MET A 270 -4.62 -16.08 -3.91
CA MET A 270 -3.41 -16.68 -4.48
C MET A 270 -3.55 -17.06 -5.96
N ARG A 271 -4.75 -17.44 -6.44
CA ARG A 271 -5.00 -17.71 -7.87
C ARG A 271 -4.99 -16.42 -8.68
N GLY A 272 -5.70 -15.39 -8.26
CA GLY A 272 -5.71 -14.09 -8.94
C GLY A 272 -4.30 -13.49 -9.09
N SER A 273 -3.46 -13.62 -8.06
CA SER A 273 -2.05 -13.22 -8.13
C SER A 273 -1.24 -14.03 -9.17
N ARG A 274 -1.54 -15.33 -9.36
CA ARG A 274 -0.86 -16.18 -10.36
C ARG A 274 -1.33 -15.92 -11.79
N ASP A 275 -2.61 -15.71 -11.99
CA ASP A 275 -3.21 -15.48 -13.31
C ASP A 275 -2.73 -14.13 -13.90
N ASN A 276 -2.55 -13.12 -13.06
CA ASN A 276 -1.95 -11.84 -13.43
C ASN A 276 -0.46 -11.97 -13.85
N ILE A 277 0.27 -12.96 -13.31
CA ILE A 277 1.66 -13.26 -13.69
C ILE A 277 1.72 -13.86 -15.11
N VAL A 278 0.75 -14.68 -15.50
CA VAL A 278 0.70 -15.34 -16.80
C VAL A 278 0.27 -14.38 -17.91
N ALA A 279 -0.69 -13.49 -17.63
CA ALA A 279 -1.14 -12.48 -18.59
C ALA A 279 -0.08 -11.42 -18.93
N SER A 280 0.86 -11.14 -18.02
CA SER A 280 1.96 -10.18 -18.23
C SER A 280 3.14 -10.76 -19.03
N LYS A 281 3.11 -12.06 -19.39
CA LYS A 281 4.16 -12.71 -20.22
C LYS A 281 3.75 -12.91 -21.69
N ARG A 282 2.60 -12.42 -22.08
CA ARG A 282 2.12 -12.37 -23.47
C ARG A 282 2.04 -10.92 -23.92
#